data_7ed801bd8c0653c1de8ef7891c176bb7
#
_entry.id   7ed801bd8c0653c1de8ef7891c176bb7
#
_cell.length_a   1.000
_cell.length_b   1.000
_cell.length_c   1.000
_cell.angle_alpha   90.00
_cell.angle_beta   90.00
_cell.angle_gamma   90.00
#
_symmetry.space_group_name_H-M   'P 1'
#
loop_
_entity.id
_entity.type
_entity.pdbx_description
1 polymer ?
#
loop_
_entity_poly.entity_id
_entity_poly.type
_entity_poly.pdbx_seq_one_letter_code
_entity_poly.pdbx_strand_id
1 'polypeptide(L)'
;MRLSPKEARLIREMAEANFGPGTVVRLFGSRADDARRGGDIDLHITAGDPDRVSLENEIRFRVDLEGAIGEQRVDVLLRRPADADLPIDRIAKASGVPL
;
A
#
# COMPACT_ATOMS: atom_id res chain seq x y z
N MET A 1 11.39 -9.67 0.84
CA MET A 1 9.99 -9.23 1.04
C MET A 1 9.24 -10.28 1.84
N ARG A 2 8.54 -9.87 2.88
CA ARG A 2 7.84 -10.80 3.78
C ARG A 2 6.32 -10.80 3.59
N LEU A 3 5.92 -10.83 2.34
CA LEU A 3 4.55 -11.12 1.92
C LEU A 3 4.59 -12.31 0.96
N SER A 4 3.58 -13.16 1.03
CA SER A 4 3.44 -14.20 0.02
C SER A 4 3.06 -13.57 -1.32
N PRO A 5 3.36 -14.23 -2.46
CA PRO A 5 2.90 -13.75 -3.76
C PRO A 5 1.39 -13.54 -3.84
N LYS A 6 0.63 -14.38 -3.14
CA LYS A 6 -0.83 -14.27 -3.07
C LYS A 6 -1.25 -13.00 -2.33
N GLU A 7 -0.64 -12.73 -1.18
CA GLU A 7 -0.93 -11.52 -0.40
C GLU A 7 -0.60 -10.26 -1.19
N ALA A 8 0.57 -10.23 -1.83
CA ALA A 8 0.98 -9.09 -2.66
C ALA A 8 -0.02 -8.82 -3.79
N ARG A 9 -0.49 -9.88 -4.46
CA ARG A 9 -1.49 -9.77 -5.52
C ARG A 9 -2.82 -9.24 -4.99
N LEU A 10 -3.29 -9.75 -3.86
CA LEU A 10 -4.56 -9.32 -3.27
C LEU A 10 -4.50 -7.84 -2.86
N ILE A 11 -3.40 -7.41 -2.26
CA ILE A 11 -3.21 -6.01 -1.90
C ILE A 11 -3.29 -5.12 -3.14
N ARG A 12 -2.58 -5.49 -4.21
CA ARG A 12 -2.58 -4.73 -5.46
C ARG A 12 -3.98 -4.67 -6.08
N GLU A 13 -4.67 -5.80 -6.15
CA GLU A 13 -6.01 -5.86 -6.73
C GLU A 13 -7.01 -4.99 -5.96
N MET A 14 -6.95 -5.04 -4.63
CA MET A 14 -7.83 -4.23 -3.79
C MET A 14 -7.51 -2.74 -3.87
N ALA A 15 -6.23 -2.40 -3.99
CA ALA A 15 -5.83 -1.00 -4.19
C ALA A 15 -6.36 -0.47 -5.52
N GLU A 16 -6.24 -1.23 -6.59
CA GLU A 16 -6.78 -0.83 -7.90
C GLU A 16 -8.31 -0.71 -7.87
N ALA A 17 -8.99 -1.62 -7.18
CA ALA A 17 -10.44 -1.57 -7.05
C ALA A 17 -10.93 -0.33 -6.32
N ASN A 18 -10.19 0.15 -5.32
CA ASN A 18 -10.58 1.31 -4.51
C ASN A 18 -10.03 2.64 -5.04
N PHE A 19 -8.86 2.64 -5.67
CA PHE A 19 -8.16 3.86 -6.06
C PHE A 19 -7.96 4.02 -7.57
N GLY A 20 -8.46 3.08 -8.35
CA GLY A 20 -8.50 3.16 -9.81
C GLY A 20 -7.38 2.39 -10.51
N PRO A 21 -7.57 2.14 -11.83
CA PRO A 21 -6.56 1.50 -12.66
C PRO A 21 -5.27 2.31 -12.67
N GLY A 22 -4.13 1.63 -12.68
CA GLY A 22 -2.83 2.30 -12.65
C GLY A 22 -2.35 2.66 -11.25
N THR A 23 -3.08 2.28 -10.21
CA THR A 23 -2.63 2.48 -8.83
C THR A 23 -1.33 1.72 -8.59
N VAL A 24 -0.35 2.41 -8.00
CA VAL A 24 0.95 1.82 -7.66
C VAL A 24 1.02 1.62 -6.16
N VAL A 25 1.31 0.39 -5.74
CA VAL A 25 1.46 0.04 -4.34
C VAL A 25 2.91 -0.39 -4.10
N ARG A 26 3.54 0.19 -3.08
CA ARG A 26 4.89 -0.19 -2.66
C ARG A 26 4.85 -0.65 -1.22
N LEU A 27 5.50 -1.77 -0.96
CA LEU A 27 5.76 -2.24 0.39
C LEU A 27 7.09 -1.64 0.85
N PHE A 28 7.09 -0.96 1.99
CA PHE A 28 8.31 -0.40 2.55
C PHE A 28 8.41 -0.71 4.04
N GLY A 29 9.43 -0.22 4.72
CA GLY A 29 9.64 -0.50 6.13
C GLY A 29 10.16 -1.91 6.38
N SER A 30 9.83 -2.48 7.54
CA SER A 30 10.42 -3.75 8.00
C SER A 30 10.04 -4.95 7.13
N ARG A 31 8.85 -4.94 6.51
CA ARG A 31 8.42 -6.05 5.64
C ARG A 31 9.10 -6.06 4.27
N ALA A 32 9.67 -4.94 3.85
CA ALA A 32 10.44 -4.86 2.61
C ALA A 32 11.84 -5.46 2.75
N ASP A 33 12.35 -5.57 3.97
CA ASP A 33 13.65 -6.14 4.29
C ASP A 33 13.47 -7.54 4.90
N ASP A 34 13.86 -8.58 4.16
CA ASP A 34 13.72 -9.97 4.59
C ASP A 34 14.56 -10.31 5.82
N ALA A 35 15.62 -9.55 6.07
CA ALA A 35 16.48 -9.77 7.22
C ALA A 35 15.89 -9.21 8.52
N ARG A 36 14.88 -8.39 8.45
CA ARG A 36 14.24 -7.78 9.62
C ARG A 36 12.99 -8.54 10.01
N ARG A 37 12.79 -8.65 11.31
CA ARG A 37 11.54 -9.14 11.87
C ARG A 37 10.68 -7.95 12.23
N GLY A 38 9.45 -7.95 11.80
CA GLY A 38 8.54 -6.89 12.13
C GLY A 38 7.12 -7.35 11.92
N GLY A 39 6.18 -6.63 12.49
CA GLY A 39 4.78 -6.98 12.45
C GLY A 39 3.98 -6.18 11.46
N ASP A 40 4.27 -4.90 11.32
CA ASP A 40 3.42 -3.99 10.56
C ASP A 40 3.70 -4.08 9.06
N ILE A 41 2.62 -3.98 8.29
CA ILE A 41 2.69 -3.84 6.84
C ILE A 41 2.61 -2.35 6.54
N ASP A 42 3.66 -1.80 5.93
CA ASP A 42 3.71 -0.39 5.56
C ASP A 42 3.53 -0.26 4.04
N LEU A 43 2.44 0.37 3.63
CA LEU A 43 2.09 0.55 2.23
C LEU A 43 2.14 2.02 1.83
N HIS A 44 2.80 2.29 0.72
CA HIS A 44 2.76 3.57 0.03
C HIS A 44 1.95 3.39 -1.24
N ILE A 45 0.82 4.07 -1.34
CA ILE A 45 -0.12 3.91 -2.45
C ILE A 45 -0.24 5.24 -3.20
N THR A 46 0.07 5.21 -4.49
CA THR A 46 -0.21 6.31 -5.41
C THR A 46 -1.44 5.92 -6.23
N ALA A 47 -2.54 6.62 -6.02
CA ALA A 47 -3.80 6.31 -6.69
C ALA A 47 -3.70 6.50 -8.20
N GLY A 48 -4.28 5.59 -8.96
CA GLY A 48 -4.40 5.74 -10.40
C GLY A 48 -5.42 6.80 -10.79
N ASP A 49 -6.48 6.95 -9.97
CA ASP A 49 -7.51 7.97 -10.14
C ASP A 49 -7.46 8.92 -8.93
N PRO A 50 -7.01 10.18 -9.12
CA PRO A 50 -6.91 11.13 -8.01
C PRO A 50 -8.25 11.45 -7.35
N ASP A 51 -9.36 11.32 -8.08
CA ASP A 51 -10.69 11.57 -7.54
C ASP A 51 -11.14 10.49 -6.55
N ARG A 52 -10.46 9.36 -6.52
CA ARG A 52 -10.74 8.27 -5.58
C ARG A 52 -9.93 8.33 -4.29
N VAL A 53 -9.10 9.33 -4.13
CA VAL A 53 -8.35 9.54 -2.88
C VAL A 53 -9.29 10.20 -1.88
N SER A 54 -9.84 9.40 -0.97
CA SER A 54 -10.77 9.85 0.06
C SER A 54 -10.64 8.97 1.29
N LEU A 55 -11.06 9.51 2.44
CA LEU A 55 -11.09 8.74 3.68
C LEU A 55 -12.02 7.52 3.53
N GLU A 56 -13.15 7.68 2.87
CA GLU A 56 -14.10 6.60 2.64
C GLU A 56 -13.46 5.44 1.87
N ASN A 57 -12.76 5.73 0.77
CA ASN A 57 -12.11 4.70 -0.03
C ASN A 57 -10.92 4.07 0.70
N GLU A 58 -10.18 4.84 1.51
CA GLU A 58 -9.12 4.31 2.34
C GLU A 58 -9.67 3.32 3.37
N ILE A 59 -10.75 3.66 4.04
CA ILE A 59 -11.41 2.77 5.01
C ILE A 59 -11.90 1.51 4.30
N ARG A 60 -12.54 1.64 3.15
CA ARG A 60 -13.02 0.50 2.36
C ARG A 60 -11.86 -0.42 1.97
N PHE A 61 -10.74 0.15 1.52
CA PHE A 61 -9.54 -0.61 1.22
C PHE A 61 -9.04 -1.41 2.43
N ARG A 62 -9.00 -0.78 3.61
CA ARG A 62 -8.56 -1.46 4.84
C ARG A 62 -9.50 -2.60 5.24
N VAL A 63 -10.81 -2.42 5.09
CA VAL A 63 -11.80 -3.44 5.37
C VAL A 63 -11.66 -4.62 4.39
N ASP A 64 -11.54 -4.33 3.11
CA ASP A 64 -11.34 -5.33 2.08
C ASP A 64 -10.07 -6.14 2.33
N LEU A 65 -9.00 -5.44 2.69
CA LEU A 65 -7.70 -6.05 2.94
C LEU A 65 -7.76 -7.00 4.15
N GLU A 66 -8.39 -6.56 5.25
CA GLU A 66 -8.57 -7.39 6.44
C GLU A 66 -9.35 -8.66 6.12
N GLY A 67 -10.39 -8.55 5.30
CA GLY A 67 -11.17 -9.69 4.86
C GLY A 67 -10.38 -10.70 4.03
N ALA A 68 -9.36 -10.23 3.32
CA ALA A 68 -8.57 -11.06 2.39
C ALA A 68 -7.34 -11.70 3.05
N ILE A 69 -6.61 -10.95 3.88
CA ILE A 69 -5.34 -11.41 4.46
C ILE A 69 -5.40 -11.60 5.98
N GLY A 70 -6.57 -11.38 6.57
CA GLY A 70 -6.76 -11.49 8.01
C GLY A 70 -6.42 -10.22 8.75
N GLU A 71 -6.61 -10.25 10.06
CA GLU A 71 -6.37 -9.12 10.94
C GLU A 71 -4.87 -8.90 11.12
N GLN A 72 -4.34 -7.87 10.46
CA GLN A 72 -2.95 -7.47 10.56
C GLN A 72 -2.89 -5.96 10.63
N ARG A 73 -1.85 -5.45 11.29
CA ARG A 73 -1.62 -4.01 11.36
C ARG A 73 -1.08 -3.50 10.04
N VAL A 74 -1.81 -2.60 9.40
CA VAL A 74 -1.45 -2.03 8.11
C VAL A 74 -1.45 -0.52 8.21
N ASP A 75 -0.32 0.09 7.90
CA ASP A 75 -0.18 1.54 7.78
C ASP A 75 -0.22 1.91 6.31
N VAL A 76 -1.05 2.87 5.95
CA VAL A 76 -1.26 3.29 4.57
C VAL A 76 -0.92 4.76 4.41
N LEU A 77 -0.02 5.05 3.47
CA LEU A 77 0.23 6.41 2.98
C LEU A 77 -0.40 6.51 1.60
N LEU A 78 -1.51 7.22 1.50
CA LEU A 78 -2.26 7.37 0.27
C LEU A 78 -1.97 8.73 -0.37
N ARG A 79 -1.57 8.72 -1.64
CA ARG A 79 -1.18 9.92 -2.38
C ARG A 79 -1.88 9.99 -3.73
N ARG A 80 -2.09 11.22 -4.21
CA ARG A 80 -2.44 11.49 -5.60
C ARG A 80 -1.16 11.58 -6.42
N PRO A 81 -1.19 11.26 -7.73
CA PRO A 81 0.01 11.33 -8.57
C PRO A 81 0.67 12.71 -8.58
N ALA A 82 -0.13 13.78 -8.47
CA ALA A 82 0.36 15.16 -8.52
C ALA A 82 0.83 15.71 -7.17
N ASP A 83 0.68 14.95 -6.09
CA ASP A 83 1.12 15.39 -4.76
C ASP A 83 2.64 15.51 -4.72
N ALA A 84 3.12 16.59 -4.12
CA ALA A 84 4.55 16.75 -3.91
C ALA A 84 5.06 15.73 -2.88
N ASP A 85 6.26 15.20 -3.12
CA ASP A 85 6.83 14.21 -2.21
C ASP A 85 7.28 14.85 -0.89
N LEU A 86 6.79 14.29 0.21
CA LEU A 86 7.33 14.50 1.53
C LEU A 86 8.55 13.58 1.72
N PRO A 87 9.39 13.80 2.74
CA PRO A 87 10.54 12.92 3.00
C PRO A 87 10.19 11.44 3.05
N ILE A 88 9.07 11.09 3.70
CA ILE A 88 8.63 9.69 3.78
C ILE A 88 8.26 9.11 2.41
N ASP A 89 7.73 9.92 1.50
CA ASP A 89 7.41 9.48 0.14
C ASP A 89 8.69 9.13 -0.63
N ARG A 90 9.74 9.91 -0.44
CA ARG A 90 11.04 9.66 -1.07
C ARG A 90 11.65 8.36 -0.58
N ILE A 91 11.56 8.10 0.72
CA ILE A 91 12.05 6.85 1.33
C ILE A 91 11.29 5.66 0.75
N ALA A 92 9.97 5.73 0.71
CA ALA A 92 9.13 4.66 0.19
C ALA A 92 9.40 4.38 -1.30
N LYS A 93 9.58 5.42 -2.11
CA LYS A 93 9.87 5.28 -3.54
C LYS A 93 11.28 4.75 -3.81
N ALA A 94 12.25 5.13 -2.98
CA ALA A 94 13.64 4.71 -3.16
C ALA A 94 13.90 3.28 -2.68
N SER A 95 13.29 2.88 -1.56
CA SER A 95 13.57 1.59 -0.92
C SER A 95 12.39 0.62 -0.93
N GLY A 96 11.19 1.08 -1.32
CA GLY A 96 10.01 0.25 -1.35
C GLY A 96 10.01 -0.77 -2.49
N VAL A 97 9.31 -1.87 -2.26
CA VAL A 97 9.15 -2.94 -3.25
C VAL A 97 7.79 -2.78 -3.91
N PRO A 98 7.72 -2.54 -5.24
CA PRO A 98 6.44 -2.50 -5.95
C PRO A 98 5.75 -3.86 -5.89
N LEU A 99 4.46 -3.84 -5.61
CA LEU A 99 3.66 -5.06 -5.56
C LEU A 99 2.95 -5.34 -6.87
#